data_7ab914d4bb08fece2f1951b93852bc76
#
_entry.id   7ab914d4bb08fece2f1951b93852bc76
#
_cell.length_a   1.000
_cell.length_b   1.000
_cell.length_c   1.000
_cell.angle_alpha   90.00
_cell.angle_beta   90.00
_cell.angle_gamma   90.00
#
_symmetry.space_group_name_H-M   'P 1'
#
loop_
_entity.id
_entity.type
_entity.pdbx_description
1 polymer ?
#
loop_
_entity_poly.entity_id
_entity_poly.type
_entity_poly.pdbx_seq_one_letter_code
_entity_poly.pdbx_strand_id
1 'polypeptide(L)'
;MTFRGEEEPRRPDPEERSGDPVRRGGRRGRPSRLPPLLLLLAVLLLALLAVAAMILWRSLGDTLSGTSVTRDSIDSGPEPRVRLTNGAGQVRVEGVEGLESVEYEVTRYAMGPDPAAAKKEASGVPVDLSREDSTFVLETDGGRNTGANYVLRVPSGGAVEVESEAGDVEVTGLSGGVKVLAEAGDVTVRNVGSDVRIESPQGDVAVSGINTETGQSELEVGSGDVTLQDLIVGTLEVHVESGDVTLSGRFSGSGRIFVETGDVTANLPPEDTRELSLETRVGEVVRETPSEDEKRSGDSGGA
;
A
#
# COMPACT_ATOMS: atom_id res chain seq x y z
N MET A 1 20.05 -13.02 71.20
CA MET A 1 20.39 -11.68 71.74
C MET A 1 19.37 -10.76 71.11
N THR A 2 18.29 -10.56 71.82
CA THR A 2 17.96 -9.49 72.77
C THR A 2 17.58 -8.20 72.02
N PHE A 3 16.35 -7.90 72.02
CA PHE A 3 15.42 -7.14 72.84
C PHE A 3 14.95 -5.91 72.06
N ARG A 4 13.63 -5.79 71.88
CA ARG A 4 12.63 -4.98 72.63
C ARG A 4 12.62 -3.52 72.15
N GLY A 5 11.52 -2.85 71.97
CA GLY A 5 10.14 -2.82 72.51
C GLY A 5 9.37 -1.79 71.71
N GLU A 6 8.15 -2.01 71.45
CA GLU A 6 7.00 -1.49 72.17
C GLU A 6 7.04 -0.01 72.58
N GLU A 7 6.12 0.77 71.96
CA GLU A 7 5.06 1.44 72.73
C GLU A 7 4.11 2.23 71.85
N GLU A 8 2.86 1.81 71.84
CA GLU A 8 1.70 2.66 71.69
C GLU A 8 1.44 3.38 73.02
N PRO A 9 0.94 4.63 73.07
CA PRO A 9 -0.41 4.73 73.57
C PRO A 9 -1.31 5.93 73.14
N ARG A 10 -2.58 5.62 73.14
CA ARG A 10 -3.72 6.39 73.68
C ARG A 10 -4.33 7.57 72.92
N ARG A 11 -5.56 7.31 72.52
CA ARG A 11 -6.67 8.29 72.45
C ARG A 11 -6.92 8.97 73.78
N PRO A 12 -7.55 10.17 73.75
CA PRO A 12 -8.90 10.27 74.30
C PRO A 12 -9.90 11.06 73.42
N ASP A 13 -11.13 10.57 73.43
CA ASP A 13 -12.39 11.26 73.19
C ASP A 13 -12.80 12.12 74.41
N PRO A 14 -13.96 12.74 74.37
CA PRO A 14 -14.60 13.76 73.58
C PRO A 14 -15.05 14.99 74.46
N GLU A 15 -15.40 16.10 73.84
CA GLU A 15 -16.42 16.97 74.46
C GLU A 15 -17.12 17.84 73.43
N GLU A 16 -18.43 17.81 73.59
CA GLU A 16 -19.49 18.62 73.01
C GLU A 16 -19.24 20.13 73.12
N ARG A 17 -19.59 20.83 72.03
CA ARG A 17 -20.38 22.09 72.15
C ARG A 17 -21.03 22.47 70.83
N SER A 18 -22.32 22.36 70.92
CA SER A 18 -23.40 23.17 70.32
C SER A 18 -22.97 24.54 69.75
N GLY A 19 -23.38 24.84 68.50
CA GLY A 19 -23.29 26.11 67.87
C GLY A 19 -23.99 26.17 66.52
N ASP A 20 -25.10 26.84 66.46
CA ASP A 20 -26.09 26.97 65.40
C ASP A 20 -25.63 27.30 63.98
N PRO A 21 -26.45 27.04 62.95
CA PRO A 21 -26.07 27.05 61.56
C PRO A 21 -26.09 28.46 60.93
N VAL A 22 -24.95 28.93 60.52
CA VAL A 22 -24.87 30.08 59.62
C VAL A 22 -25.07 29.62 58.18
N ARG A 23 -26.26 29.90 57.63
CA ARG A 23 -26.58 29.83 56.21
C ARG A 23 -25.60 30.71 55.43
N ARG A 24 -24.59 30.11 54.82
CA ARG A 24 -23.86 30.73 53.72
C ARG A 24 -24.40 30.20 52.40
N GLY A 25 -25.19 31.05 51.75
CA GLY A 25 -25.68 30.86 50.38
C GLY A 25 -24.52 30.65 49.41
N GLY A 26 -24.31 29.41 49.00
CA GLY A 26 -23.45 29.09 47.87
C GLY A 26 -24.06 29.67 46.60
N ARG A 27 -23.52 30.76 46.10
CA ARG A 27 -23.74 31.19 44.71
C ARG A 27 -23.20 30.11 43.80
N ARG A 28 -24.08 29.25 43.34
CA ARG A 28 -23.79 28.39 42.17
C ARG A 28 -23.57 29.33 40.99
N GLY A 29 -22.32 29.52 40.61
CA GLY A 29 -21.99 30.18 39.37
C GLY A 29 -22.67 29.42 38.23
N ARG A 30 -23.64 30.07 37.57
CA ARG A 30 -24.20 29.58 36.29
C ARG A 30 -23.05 29.50 35.32
N PRO A 31 -22.84 28.38 34.64
CA PRO A 31 -21.92 28.36 33.52
C PRO A 31 -22.42 29.41 32.51
N SER A 32 -21.60 30.38 32.22
CA SER A 32 -21.86 31.37 31.20
C SER A 32 -21.96 30.64 29.86
N ARG A 33 -23.19 30.38 29.43
CA ARG A 33 -23.44 29.85 28.09
C ARG A 33 -23.02 30.96 27.14
N LEU A 34 -21.90 30.81 26.48
CA LEU A 34 -21.50 31.66 25.35
C LEU A 34 -22.70 31.78 24.40
N PRO A 35 -23.07 32.99 23.97
CA PRO A 35 -24.19 33.16 23.07
C PRO A 35 -23.94 32.34 21.81
N PRO A 36 -24.96 31.61 21.28
CA PRO A 36 -24.82 30.71 20.15
C PRO A 36 -24.17 31.40 18.93
N LEU A 37 -24.32 32.70 18.81
CA LEU A 37 -23.68 33.52 17.77
C LEU A 37 -22.14 33.52 17.88
N LEU A 38 -21.57 33.60 19.08
CA LEU A 38 -20.12 33.52 19.31
C LEU A 38 -19.56 32.14 19.01
N LEU A 39 -20.32 31.11 19.28
CA LEU A 39 -19.94 29.72 18.97
C LEU A 39 -19.95 29.47 17.45
N LEU A 40 -20.94 30.03 16.75
CA LEU A 40 -21.06 29.98 15.29
C LEU A 40 -19.92 30.77 14.62
N LEU A 41 -19.56 31.93 15.17
CA LEU A 41 -18.44 32.76 14.69
C LEU A 41 -17.08 32.05 14.91
N ALA A 42 -16.90 31.36 16.05
CA ALA A 42 -15.70 30.60 16.35
C ALA A 42 -15.54 29.38 15.40
N VAL A 43 -16.63 28.67 15.09
CA VAL A 43 -16.64 27.57 14.13
C VAL A 43 -16.35 28.05 12.73
N LEU A 44 -16.93 29.20 12.33
CA LEU A 44 -16.66 29.79 11.01
C LEU A 44 -15.20 30.25 10.87
N LEU A 45 -14.63 30.83 11.93
CA LEU A 45 -13.22 31.24 11.97
C LEU A 45 -12.28 30.00 11.90
N LEU A 46 -12.59 28.92 12.61
CA LEU A 46 -11.84 27.67 12.56
C LEU A 46 -11.91 27.04 11.17
N ALA A 47 -13.08 27.06 10.53
CA ALA A 47 -13.24 26.56 9.17
C ALA A 47 -12.43 27.41 8.16
N LEU A 48 -12.46 28.74 8.29
CA LEU A 48 -11.65 29.65 7.46
C LEU A 48 -10.13 29.43 7.67
N LEU A 49 -9.68 29.23 8.90
CA LEU A 49 -8.28 28.91 9.22
C LEU A 49 -7.86 27.55 8.65
N ALA A 50 -8.73 26.55 8.71
CA ALA A 50 -8.47 25.25 8.12
C ALA A 50 -8.37 25.31 6.59
N VAL A 51 -9.25 26.07 5.93
CA VAL A 51 -9.18 26.32 4.48
C VAL A 51 -7.92 27.11 4.12
N ALA A 52 -7.58 28.14 4.88
CA ALA A 52 -6.36 28.93 4.65
C ALA A 52 -5.09 28.07 4.86
N ALA A 53 -5.06 27.20 5.89
CA ALA A 53 -3.98 26.27 6.13
C ALA A 53 -3.86 25.23 5.00
N MET A 54 -4.98 24.73 4.49
CA MET A 54 -5.02 23.79 3.37
C MET A 54 -4.53 24.44 2.07
N ILE A 55 -4.93 25.69 1.80
CA ILE A 55 -4.45 26.45 0.63
C ILE A 55 -2.95 26.75 0.78
N LEU A 56 -2.51 27.14 1.97
CA LEU A 56 -1.10 27.43 2.24
C LEU A 56 -0.24 26.14 2.12
N TRP A 57 -0.73 25.02 2.63
CA TRP A 57 -0.03 23.74 2.52
C TRP A 57 0.08 23.25 1.07
N ARG A 58 -0.99 23.46 0.30
CA ARG A 58 -1.00 23.17 -1.13
C ARG A 58 -0.05 24.08 -1.92
N SER A 59 -0.01 25.37 -1.61
CA SER A 59 0.90 26.33 -2.26
C SER A 59 2.36 26.17 -1.84
N LEU A 60 2.64 25.72 -0.60
CA LEU A 60 4.00 25.40 -0.15
C LEU A 60 4.52 24.08 -0.74
N GLY A 61 3.64 23.09 -0.97
CA GLY A 61 4.00 21.87 -1.67
C GLY A 61 4.41 22.13 -3.13
N ASP A 62 3.67 23.00 -3.81
CA ASP A 62 3.94 23.35 -5.22
C ASP A 62 5.19 24.25 -5.40
N THR A 63 5.66 24.91 -4.35
CA THR A 63 6.81 25.84 -4.44
C THR A 63 8.17 25.16 -4.29
N LEU A 64 8.23 23.92 -3.83
CA LEU A 64 9.48 23.19 -3.58
C LEU A 64 9.72 22.05 -4.56
N SER A 65 8.75 21.71 -5.43
CA SER A 65 8.87 20.64 -6.41
C SER A 65 8.82 21.18 -7.84
N GLY A 66 9.68 20.67 -8.68
CA GLY A 66 9.65 20.88 -10.13
C GLY A 66 9.39 19.59 -10.86
N THR A 67 8.63 19.65 -11.95
CA THR A 67 8.34 18.49 -12.78
C THR A 67 8.67 18.74 -14.24
N SER A 68 9.03 17.66 -14.94
CA SER A 68 9.24 17.65 -16.40
C SER A 68 8.62 16.37 -16.97
N VAL A 69 7.74 16.50 -17.95
CA VAL A 69 7.03 15.37 -18.55
C VAL A 69 7.55 15.10 -19.95
N THR A 70 7.81 13.83 -20.25
CA THR A 70 8.15 13.34 -21.59
C THR A 70 7.16 12.25 -21.96
N ARG A 71 6.65 12.28 -23.18
CA ARG A 71 5.78 11.23 -23.76
C ARG A 71 6.35 10.83 -25.08
N ASP A 72 6.41 9.54 -25.35
CA ASP A 72 6.82 8.99 -26.64
C ASP A 72 6.18 7.62 -26.87
N SER A 73 6.35 7.09 -28.07
CA SER A 73 5.80 5.82 -28.49
C SER A 73 6.78 5.13 -29.44
N ILE A 74 6.96 3.82 -29.28
CA ILE A 74 7.91 3.02 -30.04
C ILE A 74 7.19 1.81 -30.60
N ASP A 75 7.25 1.64 -31.92
CA ASP A 75 6.70 0.46 -32.59
C ASP A 75 7.39 -0.82 -32.07
N SER A 76 6.57 -1.76 -31.59
CA SER A 76 7.09 -2.93 -30.89
C SER A 76 6.53 -4.26 -31.39
N GLY A 77 5.40 -4.21 -32.07
CA GLY A 77 4.59 -5.40 -32.34
C GLY A 77 3.75 -5.85 -31.13
N PRO A 78 3.01 -6.96 -31.26
CA PRO A 78 2.00 -7.36 -30.27
C PRO A 78 2.58 -8.02 -29.00
N GLU A 79 3.80 -8.51 -29.02
CA GLU A 79 4.42 -9.26 -27.90
C GLU A 79 5.84 -8.70 -27.57
N PRO A 80 5.93 -7.42 -27.15
CA PRO A 80 7.22 -6.84 -26.78
C PRO A 80 7.72 -7.41 -25.45
N ARG A 81 9.03 -7.28 -25.24
CA ARG A 81 9.66 -7.40 -23.92
C ARG A 81 10.05 -6.02 -23.45
N VAL A 82 9.65 -5.65 -22.26
CA VAL A 82 9.94 -4.35 -21.66
C VAL A 82 10.62 -4.57 -20.31
N ARG A 83 11.80 -3.95 -20.14
CA ARG A 83 12.48 -3.85 -18.84
C ARG A 83 12.49 -2.40 -18.42
N LEU A 84 12.04 -2.15 -17.19
CA LEU A 84 12.07 -0.84 -16.57
C LEU A 84 12.85 -0.91 -15.26
N THR A 85 13.90 -0.08 -15.15
CA THR A 85 14.62 0.14 -13.88
C THR A 85 14.38 1.56 -13.42
N ASN A 86 13.84 1.73 -12.21
CA ASN A 86 13.49 3.03 -11.63
C ASN A 86 14.05 3.15 -10.21
N GLY A 87 14.97 4.08 -10.00
CA GLY A 87 15.57 4.33 -8.69
C GLY A 87 14.60 4.98 -7.68
N ALA A 88 13.67 5.85 -8.14
CA ALA A 88 12.66 6.43 -7.25
C ALA A 88 11.43 6.94 -8.02
N GLY A 89 10.24 6.65 -7.50
CA GLY A 89 8.95 7.09 -8.04
C GLY A 89 8.03 5.92 -8.38
N GLN A 90 6.80 6.25 -8.69
CA GLN A 90 5.76 5.27 -8.98
C GLN A 90 5.91 4.70 -10.39
N VAL A 91 5.62 3.42 -10.55
CA VAL A 91 5.58 2.72 -11.83
C VAL A 91 4.19 2.15 -12.05
N ARG A 92 3.55 2.54 -13.16
CA ARG A 92 2.29 1.95 -13.62
C ARG A 92 2.46 1.35 -14.99
N VAL A 93 2.09 0.09 -15.14
CA VAL A 93 2.10 -0.64 -16.42
C VAL A 93 0.68 -1.12 -16.74
N GLU A 94 0.20 -0.76 -17.92
CA GLU A 94 -1.11 -1.14 -18.43
C GLU A 94 -0.97 -1.96 -19.72
N GLY A 95 -1.43 -3.20 -19.72
CA GLY A 95 -1.59 -4.01 -20.91
C GLY A 95 -2.81 -3.56 -21.71
N VAL A 96 -2.63 -3.25 -22.98
CA VAL A 96 -3.69 -2.74 -23.85
C VAL A 96 -3.89 -3.67 -25.04
N GLU A 97 -5.12 -4.14 -25.22
CA GLU A 97 -5.46 -4.99 -26.38
C GLU A 97 -5.37 -4.21 -27.69
N GLY A 98 -4.83 -4.85 -28.72
CA GLY A 98 -4.72 -4.28 -30.06
C GLY A 98 -3.70 -3.15 -30.22
N LEU A 99 -2.93 -2.84 -29.18
CA LEU A 99 -1.81 -1.92 -29.28
C LEU A 99 -0.63 -2.65 -29.97
N GLU A 100 0.09 -1.95 -30.85
CA GLU A 100 1.27 -2.48 -31.58
C GLU A 100 2.55 -1.69 -31.25
N SER A 101 2.47 -0.80 -30.28
CA SER A 101 3.58 0.05 -29.82
C SER A 101 3.67 0.04 -28.30
N VAL A 102 4.85 0.30 -27.76
CA VAL A 102 5.04 0.67 -26.37
C VAL A 102 4.95 2.17 -26.24
N GLU A 103 3.93 2.66 -25.51
CA GLU A 103 3.75 4.07 -25.21
C GLU A 103 4.21 4.33 -23.77
N TYR A 104 4.96 5.41 -23.57
CA TYR A 104 5.39 5.77 -22.23
C TYR A 104 5.22 7.25 -21.93
N GLU A 105 4.84 7.53 -20.70
CA GLU A 105 4.87 8.84 -20.09
C GLU A 105 5.79 8.82 -18.89
N VAL A 106 6.79 9.69 -18.87
CA VAL A 106 7.72 9.83 -17.75
C VAL A 106 7.55 11.22 -17.16
N THR A 107 7.15 11.28 -15.91
CA THR A 107 7.08 12.51 -15.12
C THR A 107 8.27 12.55 -14.17
N ARG A 108 9.34 13.23 -14.58
CA ARG A 108 10.52 13.47 -13.73
C ARG A 108 10.21 14.55 -12.73
N TYR A 109 10.64 14.35 -11.50
CA TYR A 109 10.48 15.33 -10.44
C TYR A 109 11.79 15.58 -9.69
N ALA A 110 11.90 16.78 -9.13
CA ALA A 110 12.99 17.14 -8.24
C ALA A 110 12.51 18.10 -7.15
N MET A 111 13.15 18.06 -6.00
CA MET A 111 13.00 19.06 -4.94
C MET A 111 14.19 20.02 -4.99
N GLY A 112 13.91 21.33 -4.92
CA GLY A 112 14.94 22.35 -4.97
C GLY A 112 14.65 23.53 -4.03
N PRO A 113 15.62 24.45 -3.87
CA PRO A 113 15.47 25.61 -3.01
C PRO A 113 14.41 26.60 -3.51
N ASP A 114 14.10 26.57 -4.78
CA ASP A 114 13.05 27.33 -5.44
C ASP A 114 12.47 26.55 -6.63
N PRO A 115 11.27 26.92 -7.13
CA PRO A 115 10.61 26.19 -8.23
C PRO A 115 11.39 26.17 -9.54
N ALA A 116 12.15 27.20 -9.83
CA ALA A 116 12.93 27.26 -11.07
C ALA A 116 14.14 26.31 -11.02
N ALA A 117 14.83 26.28 -9.88
CA ALA A 117 15.91 25.33 -9.62
C ALA A 117 15.39 23.88 -9.64
N ALA A 118 14.28 23.61 -8.93
CA ALA A 118 13.64 22.28 -8.91
C ALA A 118 13.24 21.82 -10.33
N LYS A 119 12.62 22.68 -11.12
CA LYS A 119 12.25 22.35 -12.51
C LYS A 119 13.47 22.08 -13.40
N LYS A 120 14.53 22.86 -13.23
CA LYS A 120 15.78 22.63 -13.96
C LYS A 120 16.41 21.29 -13.59
N GLU A 121 16.42 20.96 -12.31
CA GLU A 121 16.95 19.69 -11.80
C GLU A 121 16.09 18.50 -12.27
N ALA A 122 14.76 18.58 -12.19
CA ALA A 122 13.85 17.59 -12.75
C ALA A 122 14.07 17.35 -14.25
N SER A 123 14.34 18.43 -15.02
CA SER A 123 14.64 18.29 -16.45
C SER A 123 15.99 17.63 -16.71
N GLY A 124 16.89 17.62 -15.74
CA GLY A 124 18.21 17.01 -15.79
C GLY A 124 18.24 15.55 -15.34
N VAL A 125 17.15 14.99 -14.79
CA VAL A 125 17.07 13.58 -14.43
C VAL A 125 17.19 12.74 -15.71
N PRO A 126 18.21 11.88 -15.84
CA PRO A 126 18.39 11.08 -17.03
C PRO A 126 17.25 10.06 -17.14
N VAL A 127 16.75 9.87 -18.33
CA VAL A 127 15.86 8.78 -18.70
C VAL A 127 16.48 8.16 -19.93
N ASP A 128 17.11 7.03 -19.74
CA ASP A 128 17.76 6.32 -20.81
C ASP A 128 16.81 5.30 -21.43
N LEU A 129 16.64 5.41 -22.74
CA LEU A 129 15.86 4.48 -23.52
C LEU A 129 16.79 3.78 -24.50
N SER A 130 16.87 2.49 -24.39
CA SER A 130 17.65 1.65 -25.28
C SER A 130 16.85 0.46 -25.78
N ARG A 131 17.37 -0.20 -26.78
CA ARG A 131 16.86 -1.48 -27.27
C ARG A 131 17.99 -2.49 -27.27
N GLU A 132 17.81 -3.52 -26.46
CA GLU A 132 18.71 -4.65 -26.37
C GLU A 132 18.04 -5.87 -27.01
N ASP A 133 18.52 -6.26 -28.20
CA ASP A 133 17.88 -7.31 -29.01
C ASP A 133 16.39 -7.03 -29.28
N SER A 134 15.50 -7.77 -28.62
CA SER A 134 14.04 -7.62 -28.67
C SER A 134 13.43 -6.95 -27.44
N THR A 135 14.27 -6.49 -26.48
CA THR A 135 13.83 -5.92 -25.21
C THR A 135 13.97 -4.40 -25.28
N PHE A 136 12.90 -3.69 -24.92
CA PHE A 136 12.92 -2.25 -24.68
C PHE A 136 13.35 -2.02 -23.24
N VAL A 137 14.41 -1.25 -23.07
CA VAL A 137 14.98 -0.98 -21.75
C VAL A 137 14.81 0.51 -21.46
N LEU A 138 14.13 0.80 -20.34
CA LEU A 138 13.99 2.14 -19.78
C LEU A 138 14.69 2.17 -18.43
N GLU A 139 15.60 3.13 -18.25
CA GLU A 139 16.36 3.27 -17.01
C GLU A 139 16.31 4.71 -16.50
N THR A 140 16.09 4.86 -15.21
CA THR A 140 16.18 6.12 -14.51
C THR A 140 16.84 5.92 -13.16
N ASP A 141 17.98 6.57 -12.98
CA ASP A 141 18.63 6.65 -11.70
C ASP A 141 17.89 7.67 -10.82
N GLY A 142 17.39 7.22 -9.68
CA GLY A 142 16.83 8.07 -8.64
C GLY A 142 17.92 8.69 -7.78
N GLY A 143 17.69 9.93 -7.33
CA GLY A 143 18.52 10.59 -6.34
C GLY A 143 17.73 10.87 -5.06
N ARG A 144 18.42 11.35 -4.01
CA ARG A 144 17.75 11.67 -2.74
C ARG A 144 16.55 12.62 -2.86
N ASN A 145 16.58 13.51 -3.86
CA ASN A 145 15.58 14.54 -4.08
C ASN A 145 15.04 14.53 -5.51
N THR A 146 15.35 13.51 -6.28
CA THR A 146 14.97 13.39 -7.69
C THR A 146 14.45 12.00 -7.99
N GLY A 147 13.54 11.89 -8.93
CA GLY A 147 13.01 10.61 -9.38
C GLY A 147 12.11 10.76 -10.61
N ALA A 148 11.50 9.66 -11.01
CA ALA A 148 10.59 9.63 -12.14
C ALA A 148 9.39 8.72 -11.87
N ASN A 149 8.20 9.22 -12.18
CA ASN A 149 7.00 8.39 -12.25
C ASN A 149 6.79 7.94 -13.69
N TYR A 150 6.51 6.67 -13.85
CA TYR A 150 6.26 6.05 -15.14
C TYR A 150 4.81 5.63 -15.32
N VAL A 151 4.26 5.91 -16.48
CA VAL A 151 3.04 5.27 -16.98
C VAL A 151 3.40 4.65 -18.33
N LEU A 152 3.38 3.32 -18.37
CA LEU A 152 3.67 2.51 -19.55
C LEU A 152 2.37 1.87 -20.04
N ARG A 153 2.09 2.00 -21.32
CA ARG A 153 1.05 1.26 -22.02
C ARG A 153 1.73 0.30 -22.99
N VAL A 154 1.53 -0.97 -22.75
CA VAL A 154 2.23 -2.04 -23.47
C VAL A 154 1.17 -2.90 -24.16
N PRO A 155 1.39 -3.43 -25.37
CA PRO A 155 0.54 -4.46 -25.92
C PRO A 155 0.27 -5.56 -24.91
N SER A 156 -0.98 -5.97 -24.75
CA SER A 156 -1.38 -6.95 -23.71
C SER A 156 -0.62 -8.28 -23.77
N GLY A 157 -0.13 -8.69 -24.95
CA GLY A 157 0.72 -9.87 -25.11
C GLY A 157 2.17 -9.70 -24.65
N GLY A 158 2.56 -8.49 -24.28
CA GLY A 158 3.93 -8.17 -23.88
C GLY A 158 4.31 -8.75 -22.52
N ALA A 159 5.61 -9.07 -22.38
CA ALA A 159 6.22 -9.43 -21.11
C ALA A 159 6.93 -8.23 -20.48
N VAL A 160 6.77 -8.06 -19.16
CA VAL A 160 7.29 -6.88 -18.46
C VAL A 160 8.14 -7.31 -17.26
N GLU A 161 9.32 -6.70 -17.14
CA GLU A 161 10.20 -6.78 -15.99
C GLU A 161 10.36 -5.37 -15.41
N VAL A 162 10.00 -5.19 -14.13
CA VAL A 162 10.11 -3.92 -13.41
C VAL A 162 11.04 -4.11 -12.24
N GLU A 163 12.06 -3.25 -12.14
CA GLU A 163 12.95 -3.13 -10.99
C GLU A 163 12.77 -1.71 -10.41
N SER A 164 12.32 -1.61 -9.16
CA SER A 164 12.09 -0.34 -8.46
C SER A 164 12.81 -0.33 -7.12
N GLU A 165 13.69 0.66 -6.89
CA GLU A 165 14.34 0.80 -5.58
C GLU A 165 13.40 1.44 -4.54
N ALA A 166 12.58 2.42 -4.97
CA ALA A 166 11.64 3.10 -4.07
C ALA A 166 10.42 3.65 -4.81
N GLY A 167 9.25 3.23 -4.38
CA GLY A 167 7.95 3.65 -4.92
C GLY A 167 7.08 2.48 -5.34
N ASP A 168 5.79 2.73 -5.42
CA ASP A 168 4.81 1.71 -5.70
C ASP A 168 4.85 1.23 -7.15
N VAL A 169 4.59 -0.04 -7.35
CA VAL A 169 4.52 -0.67 -8.68
C VAL A 169 3.13 -1.23 -8.91
N GLU A 170 2.48 -0.78 -9.96
CA GLU A 170 1.17 -1.31 -10.40
C GLU A 170 1.29 -1.88 -11.80
N VAL A 171 0.92 -3.17 -11.97
CA VAL A 171 0.89 -3.86 -13.27
C VAL A 171 -0.48 -4.44 -13.51
N THR A 172 -1.09 -4.18 -14.67
CA THR A 172 -2.44 -4.63 -14.97
C THR A 172 -2.63 -5.01 -16.43
N GLY A 173 -3.46 -6.03 -16.68
CA GLY A 173 -3.98 -6.34 -18.03
C GLY A 173 -3.00 -7.03 -18.99
N LEU A 174 -2.00 -7.71 -18.49
CA LEU A 174 -1.01 -8.41 -19.33
C LEU A 174 -1.33 -9.90 -19.48
N SER A 175 -1.20 -10.43 -20.67
CA SER A 175 -1.23 -11.87 -20.94
C SER A 175 0.17 -12.47 -21.12
N GLY A 176 1.20 -11.65 -21.20
CA GLY A 176 2.61 -12.06 -21.11
C GLY A 176 3.11 -12.13 -19.67
N GLY A 177 4.33 -12.63 -19.47
CA GLY A 177 4.94 -12.80 -18.15
C GLY A 177 5.20 -11.47 -17.43
N VAL A 178 5.03 -11.47 -16.11
CA VAL A 178 5.27 -10.32 -15.24
C VAL A 178 6.33 -10.66 -14.21
N LYS A 179 7.40 -9.87 -14.17
CA LYS A 179 8.41 -9.94 -13.11
C LYS A 179 8.56 -8.57 -12.46
N VAL A 180 8.43 -8.51 -11.14
CA VAL A 180 8.59 -7.29 -10.35
C VAL A 180 9.61 -7.54 -9.24
N LEU A 181 10.61 -6.67 -9.17
CA LEU A 181 11.50 -6.52 -8.03
C LEU A 181 11.30 -5.10 -7.50
N ALA A 182 10.71 -4.97 -6.30
CA ALA A 182 10.46 -3.69 -5.67
C ALA A 182 11.11 -3.69 -4.28
N GLU A 183 12.24 -2.97 -4.11
CA GLU A 183 12.97 -2.98 -2.84
C GLU A 183 12.20 -2.30 -1.71
N ALA A 184 11.48 -1.21 -2.02
CA ALA A 184 10.64 -0.51 -1.05
C ALA A 184 9.44 0.17 -1.74
N GLY A 185 8.23 -0.20 -1.34
CA GLY A 185 6.96 0.26 -1.90
C GLY A 185 5.99 -0.89 -2.15
N ASP A 186 4.74 -0.56 -2.33
CA ASP A 186 3.70 -1.56 -2.50
C ASP A 186 3.63 -2.07 -3.94
N VAL A 187 3.38 -3.36 -4.10
CA VAL A 187 3.25 -4.01 -5.40
C VAL A 187 1.81 -4.45 -5.64
N THR A 188 1.22 -4.00 -6.72
CA THR A 188 -0.12 -4.41 -7.13
C THR A 188 -0.08 -5.03 -8.52
N VAL A 189 -0.51 -6.29 -8.65
CA VAL A 189 -0.61 -6.99 -9.94
C VAL A 189 -2.04 -7.47 -10.16
N ARG A 190 -2.64 -7.09 -11.29
CA ARG A 190 -4.03 -7.42 -11.60
C ARG A 190 -4.23 -7.91 -13.02
N ASN A 191 -5.13 -8.89 -13.19
CA ASN A 191 -5.58 -9.39 -14.50
C ASN A 191 -4.42 -9.82 -15.40
N VAL A 192 -3.63 -10.77 -14.93
CA VAL A 192 -2.48 -11.32 -15.66
C VAL A 192 -2.80 -12.73 -16.14
N GLY A 193 -2.54 -13.01 -17.40
CA GLY A 193 -2.80 -14.30 -18.05
C GLY A 193 -1.57 -15.22 -18.18
N SER A 194 -0.51 -14.97 -17.45
CA SER A 194 0.76 -15.73 -17.54
C SER A 194 1.46 -15.81 -16.18
N ASP A 195 2.72 -16.25 -16.20
CA ASP A 195 3.58 -16.37 -15.02
C ASP A 195 3.78 -15.02 -14.33
N VAL A 196 3.75 -15.04 -12.99
CA VAL A 196 3.99 -13.87 -12.15
C VAL A 196 5.10 -14.19 -11.17
N ARG A 197 6.16 -13.36 -11.18
CA ARG A 197 7.22 -13.40 -10.18
C ARG A 197 7.35 -12.06 -9.50
N ILE A 198 7.21 -12.04 -8.17
CA ILE A 198 7.32 -10.84 -7.35
C ILE A 198 8.36 -11.08 -6.26
N GLU A 199 9.29 -10.15 -6.13
CA GLU A 199 10.24 -10.07 -5.04
C GLU A 199 10.10 -8.68 -4.41
N SER A 200 9.67 -8.63 -3.13
CA SER A 200 9.40 -7.40 -2.40
C SER A 200 10.00 -7.48 -0.99
N PRO A 201 11.24 -7.03 -0.79
CA PRO A 201 11.86 -6.95 0.53
C PRO A 201 11.07 -6.10 1.54
N GLN A 202 10.42 -5.01 1.10
CA GLN A 202 9.63 -4.12 1.97
C GLN A 202 8.43 -3.53 1.23
N GLY A 203 7.23 -3.80 1.70
CA GLY A 203 5.96 -3.28 1.16
C GLY A 203 4.90 -4.37 1.05
N ASP A 204 3.66 -3.95 0.92
CA ASP A 204 2.54 -4.85 0.78
C ASP A 204 2.42 -5.34 -0.66
N VAL A 205 2.00 -6.59 -0.82
CA VAL A 205 1.82 -7.20 -2.15
C VAL A 205 0.36 -7.60 -2.35
N ALA A 206 -0.28 -7.05 -3.38
CA ALA A 206 -1.64 -7.38 -3.76
C ALA A 206 -1.68 -7.98 -5.17
N VAL A 207 -2.12 -9.23 -5.27
CA VAL A 207 -2.24 -9.95 -6.55
C VAL A 207 -3.67 -10.40 -6.76
N SER A 208 -4.25 -10.09 -7.91
CA SER A 208 -5.64 -10.47 -8.20
C SER A 208 -5.87 -10.80 -9.67
N GLY A 209 -6.79 -11.72 -9.93
CA GLY A 209 -7.22 -12.05 -11.28
C GLY A 209 -6.13 -12.70 -12.14
N ILE A 210 -5.28 -13.56 -11.57
CA ILE A 210 -4.37 -14.38 -12.37
C ILE A 210 -5.17 -15.50 -13.00
N ASN A 211 -5.01 -15.68 -14.30
CA ASN A 211 -5.72 -16.69 -15.05
C ASN A 211 -4.76 -17.45 -16.01
N THR A 212 -4.06 -18.43 -15.45
CA THR A 212 -3.15 -19.31 -16.19
C THR A 212 -3.15 -20.72 -15.61
N GLU A 213 -3.76 -21.69 -16.30
CA GLU A 213 -3.91 -23.05 -15.79
C GLU A 213 -2.57 -23.82 -15.67
N THR A 214 -1.56 -23.43 -16.42
CA THR A 214 -0.25 -24.11 -16.45
C THR A 214 0.90 -23.23 -15.98
N GLY A 215 0.64 -21.97 -15.67
CA GLY A 215 1.64 -21.00 -15.27
C GLY A 215 2.11 -21.16 -13.84
N GLN A 216 3.24 -20.56 -13.54
CA GLN A 216 3.83 -20.51 -12.21
C GLN A 216 3.75 -19.10 -11.66
N SER A 217 3.34 -18.99 -10.39
CA SER A 217 3.37 -17.73 -9.66
C SER A 217 4.24 -17.90 -8.42
N GLU A 218 5.23 -17.03 -8.29
CA GLU A 218 6.20 -17.05 -7.20
C GLU A 218 6.27 -15.66 -6.56
N LEU A 219 6.03 -15.61 -5.26
CA LEU A 219 6.06 -14.38 -4.47
C LEU A 219 7.02 -14.57 -3.29
N GLU A 220 8.00 -13.68 -3.20
CA GLU A 220 8.95 -13.60 -2.09
C GLU A 220 8.83 -12.22 -1.44
N VAL A 221 8.40 -12.17 -0.18
CA VAL A 221 8.14 -10.93 0.55
C VAL A 221 8.91 -10.94 1.86
N GLY A 222 9.75 -9.94 2.08
CA GLY A 222 10.52 -9.80 3.31
C GLY A 222 9.64 -9.28 4.44
N SER A 223 9.07 -8.09 4.28
CA SER A 223 8.21 -7.47 5.30
C SER A 223 7.05 -6.72 4.66
N GLY A 224 5.84 -7.15 4.92
CA GLY A 224 4.59 -6.61 4.39
C GLY A 224 3.51 -7.67 4.31
N ASP A 225 2.27 -7.24 4.15
CA ASP A 225 1.13 -8.13 4.04
C ASP A 225 0.90 -8.55 2.58
N VAL A 226 0.47 -9.80 2.39
CA VAL A 226 0.18 -10.35 1.07
C VAL A 226 -1.30 -10.63 0.91
N THR A 227 -1.92 -10.01 -0.08
CA THR A 227 -3.31 -10.24 -0.44
C THR A 227 -3.41 -10.92 -1.80
N LEU A 228 -4.00 -12.10 -1.84
CA LEU A 228 -4.20 -12.92 -3.03
C LEU A 228 -5.69 -13.10 -3.29
N GLN A 229 -6.15 -12.78 -4.49
CA GLN A 229 -7.56 -12.87 -4.83
C GLN A 229 -7.80 -13.41 -6.24
N ASP A 230 -8.76 -14.34 -6.37
CA ASP A 230 -9.20 -14.89 -7.67
C ASP A 230 -8.03 -15.41 -8.53
N LEU A 231 -7.36 -16.46 -8.04
CA LEU A 231 -6.20 -17.04 -8.72
C LEU A 231 -6.55 -18.38 -9.38
N ILE A 232 -6.33 -18.47 -10.67
CA ILE A 232 -6.30 -19.71 -11.44
C ILE A 232 -4.87 -19.88 -11.92
N VAL A 233 -4.11 -20.79 -11.29
CA VAL A 233 -2.67 -20.97 -11.53
C VAL A 233 -2.33 -22.45 -11.62
N GLY A 234 -1.28 -22.82 -12.35
CA GLY A 234 -0.75 -24.17 -12.30
C GLY A 234 -0.07 -24.46 -10.96
N THR A 235 0.84 -23.58 -10.56
CA THR A 235 1.55 -23.67 -9.28
C THR A 235 1.70 -22.28 -8.65
N LEU A 236 1.44 -22.20 -7.33
CA LEU A 236 1.64 -21.00 -6.52
C LEU A 236 2.69 -21.29 -5.44
N GLU A 237 3.72 -20.47 -5.35
CA GLU A 237 4.67 -20.47 -4.25
C GLU A 237 4.74 -19.09 -3.63
N VAL A 238 4.46 -18.99 -2.32
CA VAL A 238 4.49 -17.76 -1.56
C VAL A 238 5.35 -17.96 -0.33
N HIS A 239 6.35 -17.12 -0.18
CA HIS A 239 7.20 -17.04 0.99
C HIS A 239 7.17 -15.64 1.57
N VAL A 240 6.81 -15.52 2.86
CA VAL A 240 6.77 -14.26 3.60
C VAL A 240 7.60 -14.39 4.87
N GLU A 241 8.59 -13.51 5.07
CA GLU A 241 9.38 -13.54 6.31
C GLU A 241 8.59 -12.90 7.47
N SER A 242 7.91 -11.76 7.24
CA SER A 242 7.14 -11.07 8.29
C SER A 242 5.95 -10.31 7.70
N GLY A 243 4.74 -10.71 8.04
CA GLY A 243 3.48 -10.15 7.57
C GLY A 243 2.41 -11.22 7.47
N ASP A 244 1.19 -10.80 7.25
CA ASP A 244 0.03 -11.68 7.15
C ASP A 244 -0.29 -12.00 5.68
N VAL A 245 -0.75 -13.22 5.44
CA VAL A 245 -1.20 -13.65 4.10
C VAL A 245 -2.69 -13.90 4.09
N THR A 246 -3.40 -13.21 3.23
CA THR A 246 -4.83 -13.43 2.99
C THR A 246 -5.05 -13.94 1.57
N LEU A 247 -5.67 -15.12 1.45
CA LEU A 247 -6.10 -15.70 0.19
C LEU A 247 -7.64 -15.78 0.16
N SER A 248 -8.25 -15.22 -0.88
CA SER A 248 -9.71 -15.15 -0.99
C SER A 248 -10.21 -15.29 -2.42
N GLY A 249 -11.54 -15.44 -2.57
CA GLY A 249 -12.17 -15.55 -3.88
C GLY A 249 -12.12 -16.96 -4.44
N ARG A 250 -11.68 -17.11 -5.70
CA ARG A 250 -11.51 -18.41 -6.36
C ARG A 250 -10.04 -18.78 -6.39
N PHE A 251 -9.77 -20.06 -6.14
CA PHE A 251 -8.44 -20.63 -6.32
C PHE A 251 -8.54 -21.95 -7.08
N SER A 252 -7.70 -22.10 -8.09
CA SER A 252 -7.55 -23.36 -8.80
C SER A 252 -6.06 -23.58 -9.10
N GLY A 253 -5.55 -24.76 -8.79
CA GLY A 253 -4.15 -25.13 -8.93
C GLY A 253 -3.59 -25.79 -7.69
N SER A 254 -2.29 -25.96 -7.65
CA SER A 254 -1.54 -26.44 -6.48
C SER A 254 -0.68 -25.31 -5.91
N GLY A 255 -0.38 -25.33 -4.61
CA GLY A 255 0.48 -24.30 -4.07
C GLY A 255 0.95 -24.51 -2.66
N ARG A 256 1.96 -23.72 -2.31
CA ARG A 256 2.49 -23.61 -0.96
C ARG A 256 2.53 -22.14 -0.56
N ILE A 257 1.99 -21.86 0.61
CA ILE A 257 2.14 -20.57 1.28
C ILE A 257 2.86 -20.84 2.59
N PHE A 258 4.01 -20.22 2.76
CA PHE A 258 4.81 -20.31 3.96
C PHE A 258 5.12 -18.94 4.51
N VAL A 259 4.77 -18.71 5.79
CA VAL A 259 5.01 -17.46 6.52
C VAL A 259 5.93 -17.77 7.70
N GLU A 260 7.03 -17.03 7.85
CA GLU A 260 7.89 -17.21 9.02
C GLU A 260 7.27 -16.58 10.28
N THR A 261 6.74 -15.35 10.17
CA THR A 261 6.11 -14.66 11.29
C THR A 261 4.88 -13.89 10.80
N GLY A 262 3.70 -14.32 11.19
CA GLY A 262 2.41 -13.77 10.79
C GLY A 262 1.37 -14.85 10.60
N ASP A 263 0.15 -14.43 10.33
CA ASP A 263 -0.99 -15.32 10.18
C ASP A 263 -1.29 -15.62 8.70
N VAL A 264 -1.84 -16.79 8.44
CA VAL A 264 -2.32 -17.17 7.10
C VAL A 264 -3.82 -17.38 7.16
N THR A 265 -4.58 -16.56 6.45
CA THR A 265 -6.03 -16.65 6.33
C THR A 265 -6.42 -17.08 4.93
N ALA A 266 -7.07 -18.22 4.79
CA ALA A 266 -7.65 -18.68 3.53
C ALA A 266 -9.18 -18.67 3.61
N ASN A 267 -9.79 -17.72 2.92
CA ASN A 267 -11.25 -17.60 2.80
C ASN A 267 -11.68 -18.16 1.43
N LEU A 268 -11.66 -19.48 1.34
CA LEU A 268 -11.90 -20.23 0.10
C LEU A 268 -12.92 -21.36 0.32
N PRO A 269 -13.65 -21.74 -0.75
CA PRO A 269 -14.41 -22.98 -0.72
C PRO A 269 -13.52 -24.19 -0.37
N PRO A 270 -14.02 -25.18 0.39
CA PRO A 270 -13.21 -26.34 0.81
C PRO A 270 -12.64 -27.17 -0.35
N GLU A 271 -13.30 -27.16 -1.50
CA GLU A 271 -12.84 -27.81 -2.73
C GLU A 271 -11.55 -27.17 -3.27
N ASP A 272 -11.39 -25.85 -3.14
CA ASP A 272 -10.27 -25.07 -3.68
C ASP A 272 -9.02 -25.15 -2.78
N THR A 273 -9.17 -25.60 -1.53
CA THR A 273 -8.04 -25.70 -0.58
C THR A 273 -7.32 -27.05 -0.59
N ARG A 274 -7.76 -28.02 -1.39
CA ARG A 274 -7.27 -29.41 -1.33
C ARG A 274 -5.80 -29.57 -1.70
N GLU A 275 -5.33 -28.77 -2.64
CA GLU A 275 -3.95 -28.80 -3.15
C GLU A 275 -3.10 -27.64 -2.65
N LEU A 276 -3.59 -26.93 -1.59
CA LEU A 276 -2.87 -25.87 -0.92
C LEU A 276 -2.24 -26.32 0.39
N SER A 277 -0.93 -26.18 0.51
CA SER A 277 -0.19 -26.24 1.77
C SER A 277 -0.07 -24.85 2.36
N LEU A 278 -0.69 -24.64 3.53
CA LEU A 278 -0.64 -23.39 4.28
C LEU A 278 0.12 -23.63 5.57
N GLU A 279 1.22 -22.95 5.75
CA GLU A 279 2.13 -23.15 6.88
C GLU A 279 2.56 -21.80 7.45
N THR A 280 2.61 -21.67 8.76
CA THR A 280 3.28 -20.56 9.47
C THR A 280 4.19 -21.12 10.55
N ARG A 281 5.32 -20.46 10.76
CA ARG A 281 6.26 -20.85 11.81
C ARG A 281 5.89 -20.22 13.15
N VAL A 282 5.46 -18.94 13.12
CA VAL A 282 5.00 -18.19 14.29
C VAL A 282 3.74 -17.41 13.89
N GLY A 283 2.59 -17.94 14.28
CA GLY A 283 1.29 -17.39 13.93
C GLY A 283 0.23 -18.47 13.85
N GLU A 284 -0.90 -18.16 13.27
CA GLU A 284 -2.06 -19.04 13.12
C GLU A 284 -2.42 -19.25 11.66
N VAL A 285 -2.88 -20.46 11.32
CA VAL A 285 -3.46 -20.75 10.00
C VAL A 285 -4.96 -20.89 10.16
N VAL A 286 -5.70 -19.95 9.58
CA VAL A 286 -7.17 -19.90 9.62
C VAL A 286 -7.72 -20.26 8.23
N ARG A 287 -8.67 -21.20 8.20
CA ARG A 287 -9.42 -21.55 6.98
C ARG A 287 -10.88 -21.20 7.22
N GLU A 288 -11.36 -20.21 6.51
CA GLU A 288 -12.74 -19.76 6.57
C GLU A 288 -13.49 -20.20 5.32
N THR A 289 -14.77 -20.51 5.49
CA THR A 289 -15.64 -20.78 4.35
C THR A 289 -16.41 -19.50 4.04
N PRO A 290 -16.39 -19.02 2.79
CA PRO A 290 -17.13 -17.81 2.40
C PRO A 290 -18.58 -17.88 2.83
N SER A 291 -19.11 -16.80 3.37
CA SER A 291 -20.53 -16.70 3.76
C SER A 291 -21.44 -16.77 2.53
N GLU A 292 -22.67 -17.25 2.68
CA GLU A 292 -23.62 -17.38 1.56
C GLU A 292 -23.98 -16.04 0.90
N ASP A 293 -23.74 -14.92 1.58
CA ASP A 293 -23.98 -13.58 1.06
C ASP A 293 -22.89 -13.14 0.05
N GLU A 294 -21.63 -13.57 0.23
CA GLU A 294 -20.54 -13.32 -0.71
C GLU A 294 -20.66 -14.15 -1.99
N LYS A 295 -21.20 -15.38 -1.90
CA LYS A 295 -21.49 -16.22 -3.08
C LYS A 295 -22.48 -15.58 -4.05
N ARG A 296 -23.40 -14.73 -3.58
CA ARG A 296 -24.38 -14.05 -4.43
C ARG A 296 -23.85 -12.82 -5.17
N SER A 297 -22.79 -12.20 -4.67
CA SER A 297 -22.21 -11.01 -5.30
C SER A 297 -21.29 -11.37 -6.49
N GLY A 298 -20.69 -12.56 -6.49
CA GLY A 298 -19.84 -13.04 -7.57
C GLY A 298 -20.55 -13.56 -8.83
N ASP A 299 -21.85 -13.93 -8.70
CA ASP A 299 -22.63 -14.50 -9.83
C ASP A 299 -23.46 -13.45 -10.63
N SER A 300 -23.36 -12.17 -10.30
CA SER A 300 -24.12 -11.10 -10.97
C SER A 300 -23.39 -10.40 -12.12
N GLY A 301 -22.23 -10.88 -12.55
CA GLY A 301 -21.36 -10.27 -13.57
C GLY A 301 -21.39 -10.90 -14.96
N GLY A 302 -22.32 -11.83 -15.24
CA GLY A 302 -22.37 -12.53 -16.52
C GLY A 302 -23.76 -12.49 -17.18
N ALA A 303 -24.09 -11.40 -17.86
CA ALA A 303 -25.15 -11.33 -18.85
C ALA A 303 -24.82 -10.26 -19.90
#